data_2ac59f6431d7f8026f8f5130c2e25238
#
_entry.id   2ac59f6431d7f8026f8f5130c2e25238
#
_cell.length_a   1.000
_cell.length_b   1.000
_cell.length_c   1.000
_cell.angle_alpha   90.00
_cell.angle_beta   90.00
_cell.angle_gamma   90.00
#
_symmetry.space_group_name_H-M   'P 1'
#
loop_
_entity.id
_entity.type
_entity.pdbx_description
1 polymer ?
#
loop_
_entity_poly.entity_id
_entity_poly.type
_entity_poly.pdbx_seq_one_letter_code
_entity_poly.pdbx_strand_id
1 'polypeptide(L)'
;LYYSLKENPLPVAVSCKREGMITQGDEIVVQVTKEALKTKEPGAGSALQIGGRYCVVMMEPAGKQPKTKILLSRKITEATFREKISEEAEALEEVKQLFEAVSLRGFSLSVMIRTNAAEVSSDLVLDEISVCCRQLQTVLSTAAFRSSGSLLWQPLPAYISAIRDTSLNGLESIVCDNEELLNEVKNALDECKGSEGLTYLLYQDSSYPMRKCYNLDTTIEKALKSKVYLS
;
A
#
# COMPACT_ATOMS: atom_id res chain seq x y z
N LEU A 1 15.38 -12.51 -8.38
CA LEU A 1 15.19 -11.56 -7.26
C LEU A 1 16.49 -11.37 -6.50
N TYR A 2 16.88 -10.12 -6.32
CA TYR A 2 18.02 -9.75 -5.48
C TYR A 2 17.55 -9.46 -4.06
N TYR A 3 18.06 -10.20 -3.08
CA TYR A 3 17.79 -10.02 -1.67
C TYR A 3 19.11 -9.79 -0.91
N SER A 4 19.24 -8.62 -0.28
CA SER A 4 20.45 -8.25 0.46
C SER A 4 20.33 -8.63 1.94
N LEU A 5 21.08 -9.60 2.41
CA LEU A 5 21.16 -9.96 3.84
C LEU A 5 21.70 -8.83 4.73
N LYS A 6 22.50 -7.91 4.14
CA LYS A 6 23.02 -6.76 4.87
C LYS A 6 21.92 -5.73 5.18
N GLU A 7 20.99 -5.54 4.22
CA GLU A 7 19.87 -4.61 4.36
C GLU A 7 18.67 -5.24 5.05
N ASN A 8 18.55 -6.58 4.97
CA ASN A 8 17.41 -7.36 5.48
C ASN A 8 17.92 -8.50 6.37
N PRO A 9 18.43 -8.19 7.57
CA PRO A 9 19.06 -9.20 8.42
C PRO A 9 18.09 -10.22 9.01
N LEU A 10 16.80 -9.90 9.08
CA LEU A 10 15.74 -10.75 9.62
C LEU A 10 14.63 -10.95 8.59
N PRO A 11 14.62 -12.03 7.81
CA PRO A 11 13.51 -12.37 6.93
C PRO A 11 12.37 -13.04 7.71
N VAL A 12 11.18 -12.99 7.16
CA VAL A 12 10.08 -13.85 7.60
C VAL A 12 10.35 -15.25 7.06
N ALA A 13 10.85 -16.12 7.90
CA ALA A 13 11.10 -17.49 7.53
C ALA A 13 9.79 -18.30 7.45
N VAL A 14 9.61 -19.01 6.36
CA VAL A 14 8.58 -20.04 6.19
C VAL A 14 9.14 -21.39 6.64
N SER A 15 10.34 -21.72 6.16
CA SER A 15 11.10 -22.86 6.65
C SER A 15 12.58 -22.51 6.70
N CYS A 16 13.22 -22.69 7.85
CA CYS A 16 14.65 -22.47 8.03
C CYS A 16 15.32 -23.72 8.59
N LYS A 17 16.44 -24.10 8.00
CA LYS A 17 17.25 -25.24 8.47
C LYS A 17 17.99 -24.93 9.77
N ARG A 18 18.28 -23.66 10.03
CA ARG A 18 18.96 -23.19 11.24
C ARG A 18 18.28 -21.89 11.73
N GLU A 19 17.98 -21.85 13.01
CA GLU A 19 17.40 -20.69 13.66
C GLU A 19 18.36 -19.48 13.58
N GLY A 20 17.84 -18.34 13.13
CA GLY A 20 18.60 -17.08 13.04
C GLY A 20 19.57 -16.92 11.87
N MET A 21 19.69 -17.90 10.98
CA MET A 21 20.55 -17.83 9.79
C MET A 21 19.82 -18.32 8.56
N ILE A 22 19.86 -17.54 7.47
CA ILE A 22 19.36 -17.98 6.16
C ILE A 22 20.45 -18.83 5.50
N THR A 23 20.06 -19.98 5.03
CA THR A 23 20.92 -20.91 4.30
C THR A 23 20.27 -21.27 2.95
N GLN A 24 21.07 -21.81 2.04
CA GLN A 24 20.56 -22.28 0.76
C GLN A 24 19.50 -23.37 0.95
N GLY A 25 18.32 -23.13 0.34
CA GLY A 25 17.17 -24.01 0.43
C GLY A 25 16.17 -23.63 1.53
N ASP A 26 16.41 -22.53 2.26
CA ASP A 26 15.40 -21.95 3.15
C ASP A 26 14.38 -21.15 2.34
N GLU A 27 13.12 -21.20 2.79
CA GLU A 27 12.02 -20.43 2.18
C GLU A 27 11.70 -19.23 3.06
N ILE A 28 11.62 -18.06 2.43
CA ILE A 28 11.35 -16.79 3.10
C ILE A 28 10.26 -15.99 2.36
N VAL A 29 9.49 -15.23 3.10
CA VAL A 29 8.56 -14.25 2.52
C VAL A 29 9.33 -12.97 2.21
N VAL A 30 9.15 -12.46 1.01
CA VAL A 30 9.78 -11.20 0.58
C VAL A 30 8.76 -10.35 -0.15
N GLN A 31 8.93 -9.04 -0.05
CA GLN A 31 8.19 -8.08 -0.86
C GLN A 31 9.11 -7.53 -1.95
N VAL A 32 8.63 -7.51 -3.19
CA VAL A 32 9.33 -6.85 -4.29
C VAL A 32 9.30 -5.35 -4.03
N THR A 33 10.47 -4.73 -3.89
CA THR A 33 10.62 -3.31 -3.58
C THR A 33 11.02 -2.47 -4.79
N LYS A 34 11.63 -3.13 -5.79
CA LYS A 34 12.06 -2.49 -7.03
C LYS A 34 11.80 -3.43 -8.19
N GLU A 35 11.27 -2.89 -9.26
CA GLU A 35 11.11 -3.62 -10.52
C GLU A 35 12.46 -3.90 -11.19
N ALA A 36 12.46 -4.88 -12.09
CA ALA A 36 13.60 -5.13 -12.96
C ALA A 36 13.86 -3.92 -13.86
N LEU A 37 15.08 -3.44 -13.88
CA LEU A 37 15.45 -2.32 -14.74
C LEU A 37 16.65 -2.69 -15.62
N LYS A 38 16.43 -2.81 -16.93
CA LYS A 38 17.45 -3.24 -17.90
C LYS A 38 18.08 -4.59 -17.49
N THR A 39 19.34 -4.60 -17.11
CA THR A 39 20.10 -5.78 -16.70
C THR A 39 20.05 -6.06 -15.19
N LYS A 40 19.38 -5.19 -14.40
CA LYS A 40 19.27 -5.36 -12.95
C LYS A 40 18.05 -6.18 -12.60
N GLU A 41 18.24 -7.18 -11.78
CA GLU A 41 17.14 -7.99 -11.24
C GLU A 41 16.24 -7.19 -10.30
N PRO A 42 14.94 -7.59 -10.15
CA PRO A 42 14.04 -6.97 -9.19
C PRO A 42 14.59 -7.09 -7.78
N GLY A 43 14.54 -6.00 -7.02
CA GLY A 43 14.94 -5.98 -5.61
C GLY A 43 13.82 -6.50 -4.71
N ALA A 44 14.19 -7.21 -3.67
CA ALA A 44 13.25 -7.70 -2.66
C ALA A 44 13.73 -7.37 -1.24
N GLY A 45 12.78 -7.22 -0.33
CA GLY A 45 13.03 -6.91 1.08
C GLY A 45 12.18 -7.76 2.03
N SER A 46 12.58 -7.80 3.29
CA SER A 46 11.86 -8.49 4.38
C SER A 46 10.84 -7.59 5.08
N ALA A 47 10.91 -6.30 4.90
CA ALA A 47 9.87 -5.39 5.37
C ALA A 47 8.63 -5.59 4.50
N LEU A 48 7.55 -6.08 5.10
CA LEU A 48 6.27 -6.28 4.41
C LEU A 48 5.34 -5.12 4.73
N GLN A 49 4.69 -4.58 3.70
CA GLN A 49 3.74 -3.48 3.88
C GLN A 49 2.51 -3.66 3.02
N ILE A 50 1.37 -3.29 3.58
CA ILE A 50 0.09 -3.21 2.88
C ILE A 50 -0.43 -1.79 3.01
N GLY A 51 -0.67 -1.14 1.88
CA GLY A 51 -1.12 0.24 1.81
C GLY A 51 -2.58 0.34 1.41
N GLY A 52 -3.36 1.06 2.21
CA GLY A 52 -4.67 1.55 1.90
C GLY A 52 -4.63 3.02 1.44
N ARG A 53 -5.80 3.64 1.37
CA ARG A 53 -5.98 5.06 1.07
C ARG A 53 -5.58 5.96 2.24
N TYR A 54 -5.97 5.57 3.45
CA TYR A 54 -5.81 6.36 4.67
C TYR A 54 -4.66 5.89 5.55
N CYS A 55 -4.23 4.64 5.38
CA CYS A 55 -3.15 4.08 6.18
C CYS A 55 -2.19 3.20 5.38
N VAL A 56 -1.04 2.89 5.99
CA VAL A 56 -0.11 1.85 5.57
C VAL A 56 0.26 1.06 6.79
N VAL A 57 0.04 -0.25 6.77
CA VAL A 57 0.48 -1.17 7.81
C VAL A 57 1.77 -1.83 7.37
N MET A 58 2.81 -1.73 8.20
CA MET A 58 4.16 -2.22 7.88
C MET A 58 4.69 -3.08 9.00
N MET A 59 5.35 -4.18 8.65
CA MET A 59 6.23 -4.90 9.58
C MET A 59 7.68 -4.70 9.18
N GLU A 60 8.49 -4.34 10.15
CA GLU A 60 9.92 -4.05 9.97
C GLU A 60 10.73 -4.89 10.94
N PRO A 61 11.97 -5.31 10.58
CA PRO A 61 12.84 -5.93 11.54
C PRO A 61 12.95 -5.10 12.82
N ALA A 62 12.71 -5.72 13.97
CA ALA A 62 12.82 -5.03 15.24
C ALA A 62 14.29 -4.69 15.54
N GLY A 63 14.52 -3.55 16.17
CA GLY A 63 15.83 -3.21 16.70
C GLY A 63 16.14 -4.02 17.97
N LYS A 64 16.20 -3.36 19.13
CA LYS A 64 16.47 -4.06 20.40
C LYS A 64 15.27 -4.88 20.91
N GLN A 65 14.07 -4.34 20.70
CA GLN A 65 12.82 -4.99 21.13
C GLN A 65 11.71 -4.68 20.11
N PRO A 66 10.84 -5.66 19.81
CA PRO A 66 9.62 -5.41 19.02
C PRO A 66 8.72 -4.40 19.69
N LYS A 67 8.09 -3.54 18.91
CA LYS A 67 7.12 -2.55 19.40
C LYS A 67 6.10 -2.20 18.33
N THR A 68 4.91 -1.80 18.76
CA THR A 68 3.94 -1.12 17.90
C THR A 68 4.26 0.37 17.83
N LYS A 69 4.09 0.97 16.66
CA LYS A 69 4.23 2.40 16.43
C LYS A 69 3.05 2.89 15.61
N ILE A 70 2.34 3.88 16.12
CA ILE A 70 1.35 4.62 15.34
C ILE A 70 2.02 5.92 14.89
N LEU A 71 2.16 6.06 13.57
CA LEU A 71 2.81 7.20 12.93
C LEU A 71 1.76 8.01 12.18
N LEU A 72 1.84 9.33 12.22
CA LEU A 72 0.92 10.20 11.51
C LEU A 72 1.68 11.09 10.54
N SER A 73 1.07 11.34 9.38
CA SER A 73 1.59 12.32 8.42
C SER A 73 1.81 13.67 9.11
N ARG A 74 2.94 14.32 8.81
CA ARG A 74 3.25 15.65 9.33
C ARG A 74 2.28 16.73 8.86
N LYS A 75 1.54 16.46 7.79
CA LYS A 75 0.51 17.38 7.26
C LYS A 75 -0.80 17.36 8.05
N ILE A 76 -1.00 16.36 8.91
CA ILE A 76 -2.12 16.33 9.85
C ILE A 76 -1.72 17.18 11.05
N THR A 77 -2.24 18.39 11.15
CA THR A 77 -1.85 19.36 12.17
C THR A 77 -2.79 19.42 13.37
N GLU A 78 -4.01 18.93 13.24
CA GLU A 78 -5.01 18.94 14.30
C GLU A 78 -4.62 18.00 15.44
N ALA A 79 -4.33 18.57 16.62
CA ALA A 79 -3.81 17.82 17.77
C ALA A 79 -4.85 16.82 18.32
N THR A 80 -6.11 17.23 18.41
CA THR A 80 -7.22 16.39 18.91
C THR A 80 -7.43 15.15 18.06
N PHE A 81 -7.41 15.31 16.74
CA PHE A 81 -7.50 14.18 15.81
C PHE A 81 -6.29 13.25 15.96
N ARG A 82 -5.07 13.83 16.08
CA ARG A 82 -3.83 13.03 16.19
C ARG A 82 -3.83 12.15 17.45
N GLU A 83 -4.19 12.72 18.60
CA GLU A 83 -4.24 11.97 19.86
C GLU A 83 -5.31 10.88 19.79
N LYS A 84 -6.54 11.26 19.45
CA LYS A 84 -7.66 10.34 19.36
C LYS A 84 -7.39 9.16 18.44
N ILE A 85 -7.00 9.41 17.18
CA ILE A 85 -6.80 8.34 16.20
C ILE A 85 -5.61 7.44 16.56
N SER A 86 -4.58 8.00 17.24
CA SER A 86 -3.44 7.19 17.70
C SER A 86 -3.86 6.20 18.79
N GLU A 87 -4.61 6.66 19.78
CA GLU A 87 -5.11 5.82 20.86
C GLU A 87 -6.07 4.74 20.34
N GLU A 88 -7.01 5.14 19.48
CA GLU A 88 -7.99 4.23 18.89
C GLU A 88 -7.31 3.18 17.99
N ALA A 89 -6.34 3.57 17.16
CA ALA A 89 -5.60 2.64 16.31
C ALA A 89 -4.74 1.66 17.12
N GLU A 90 -4.11 2.11 18.21
CA GLU A 90 -3.34 1.21 19.08
C GLU A 90 -4.24 0.25 19.86
N ALA A 91 -5.47 0.67 20.15
CA ALA A 91 -6.46 -0.13 20.86
C ALA A 91 -7.11 -1.23 19.99
N LEU A 92 -7.02 -1.11 18.65
CA LEU A 92 -7.63 -2.07 17.73
C LEU A 92 -7.13 -3.50 17.97
N GLU A 93 -8.08 -4.43 18.00
CA GLU A 93 -7.80 -5.84 18.24
C GLU A 93 -6.94 -6.44 17.12
N GLU A 94 -7.19 -6.09 15.87
CA GLU A 94 -6.41 -6.55 14.71
C GLU A 94 -4.95 -6.07 14.76
N VAL A 95 -4.71 -4.87 15.27
CA VAL A 95 -3.35 -4.33 15.46
C VAL A 95 -2.63 -5.13 16.54
N LYS A 96 -3.29 -5.43 17.66
CA LYS A 96 -2.73 -6.23 18.77
C LYS A 96 -2.41 -7.65 18.34
N GLN A 97 -3.38 -8.33 17.69
CA GLN A 97 -3.21 -9.70 17.19
C GLN A 97 -2.08 -9.80 16.16
N LEU A 98 -2.03 -8.84 15.22
CA LEU A 98 -0.95 -8.81 14.24
C LEU A 98 0.39 -8.54 14.92
N PHE A 99 0.45 -7.61 15.89
CA PHE A 99 1.67 -7.34 16.64
C PHE A 99 2.18 -8.57 17.39
N GLU A 100 1.32 -9.30 18.07
CA GLU A 100 1.70 -10.56 18.73
C GLU A 100 2.31 -11.54 17.73
N ALA A 101 1.67 -11.73 16.58
CA ALA A 101 2.14 -12.64 15.54
C ALA A 101 3.50 -12.25 14.95
N VAL A 102 3.78 -10.94 14.77
CA VAL A 102 5.04 -10.48 14.18
C VAL A 102 6.16 -10.31 15.21
N SER A 103 5.83 -9.96 16.46
CA SER A 103 6.79 -9.77 17.55
C SER A 103 7.51 -11.07 17.91
N LEU A 104 6.80 -12.20 17.89
CA LEU A 104 7.38 -13.53 18.08
C LEU A 104 8.41 -13.90 17.01
N ARG A 105 8.37 -13.24 15.85
CA ARG A 105 9.31 -13.41 14.75
C ARG A 105 10.42 -12.34 14.72
N GLY A 106 10.51 -11.49 15.74
CA GLY A 106 11.50 -10.43 15.83
C GLY A 106 11.19 -9.18 14.98
N PHE A 107 9.92 -8.93 14.66
CA PHE A 107 9.48 -7.74 13.91
C PHE A 107 8.71 -6.76 14.79
N SER A 108 8.84 -5.49 14.46
CA SER A 108 7.98 -4.40 14.95
C SER A 108 6.84 -4.16 13.96
N LEU A 109 5.71 -3.68 14.48
CA LEU A 109 4.56 -3.27 13.68
C LEU A 109 4.50 -1.74 13.65
N SER A 110 4.35 -1.16 12.47
CA SER A 110 4.14 0.27 12.28
C SER A 110 2.86 0.50 11.48
N VAL A 111 1.98 1.37 11.99
CA VAL A 111 0.80 1.85 11.28
C VAL A 111 1.01 3.32 10.97
N MET A 112 1.16 3.66 9.69
CA MET A 112 1.31 5.03 9.22
C MET A 112 -0.05 5.56 8.74
N ILE A 113 -0.56 6.60 9.39
CA ILE A 113 -1.79 7.30 9.01
C ILE A 113 -1.41 8.40 8.01
N ARG A 114 -2.03 8.33 6.81
CA ARG A 114 -1.75 9.20 5.67
C ARG A 114 -2.50 10.52 5.78
N THR A 115 -2.11 11.49 4.98
CA THR A 115 -2.72 12.84 4.98
C THR A 115 -4.23 12.82 4.72
N ASN A 116 -4.65 11.94 3.79
CA ASN A 116 -6.07 11.83 3.40
C ASN A 116 -6.99 11.36 4.55
N ALA A 117 -6.43 10.79 5.62
CA ALA A 117 -7.18 10.39 6.80
C ALA A 117 -7.81 11.58 7.55
N ALA A 118 -7.25 12.79 7.39
CA ALA A 118 -7.81 14.00 8.02
C ALA A 118 -9.10 14.48 7.34
N GLU A 119 -9.44 13.97 6.17
CA GLU A 119 -10.61 14.38 5.38
C GLU A 119 -11.85 13.51 5.67
N VAL A 120 -11.71 12.49 6.50
CA VAL A 120 -12.76 11.48 6.76
C VAL A 120 -12.92 11.21 8.25
N SER A 121 -13.98 10.49 8.62
CA SER A 121 -14.21 10.09 10.00
C SER A 121 -13.16 9.09 10.48
N SER A 122 -12.84 9.15 11.79
CA SER A 122 -11.92 8.19 12.43
C SER A 122 -12.34 6.74 12.16
N ASP A 123 -13.63 6.44 12.17
CA ASP A 123 -14.15 5.08 11.98
C ASP A 123 -13.74 4.48 10.63
N LEU A 124 -13.76 5.28 9.54
CA LEU A 124 -13.32 4.83 8.22
C LEU A 124 -11.82 4.51 8.19
N VAL A 125 -11.02 5.30 8.90
CA VAL A 125 -9.58 5.07 9.01
C VAL A 125 -9.30 3.80 9.80
N LEU A 126 -10.00 3.58 10.91
CA LEU A 126 -9.86 2.40 11.76
C LEU A 126 -10.31 1.12 11.04
N ASP A 127 -11.41 1.19 10.29
CA ASP A 127 -11.87 0.09 9.44
C ASP A 127 -10.80 -0.31 8.41
N GLU A 128 -10.17 0.67 7.75
CA GLU A 128 -9.11 0.39 6.76
C GLU A 128 -7.86 -0.20 7.43
N ILE A 129 -7.46 0.31 8.61
CA ILE A 129 -6.35 -0.27 9.39
C ILE A 129 -6.64 -1.75 9.69
N SER A 130 -7.86 -2.06 10.14
CA SER A 130 -8.29 -3.43 10.43
C SER A 130 -8.22 -4.33 9.19
N VAL A 131 -8.65 -3.83 8.02
CA VAL A 131 -8.56 -4.57 6.75
C VAL A 131 -7.09 -4.84 6.38
N CYS A 132 -6.23 -3.82 6.43
CA CYS A 132 -4.81 -3.97 6.12
C CYS A 132 -4.11 -4.95 7.09
N CYS A 133 -4.44 -4.91 8.38
CA CYS A 133 -3.91 -5.85 9.37
C CYS A 133 -4.32 -7.29 9.04
N ARG A 134 -5.59 -7.54 8.75
CA ARG A 134 -6.09 -8.86 8.35
C ARG A 134 -5.44 -9.37 7.06
N GLN A 135 -5.23 -8.51 6.08
CA GLN A 135 -4.54 -8.87 4.84
C GLN A 135 -3.10 -9.30 5.11
N LEU A 136 -2.35 -8.52 5.91
CA LEU A 136 -0.97 -8.86 6.26
C LEU A 136 -0.89 -10.16 7.07
N GLN A 137 -1.82 -10.36 8.01
CA GLN A 137 -1.93 -11.61 8.77
C GLN A 137 -2.23 -12.81 7.86
N THR A 138 -3.09 -12.62 6.85
CA THR A 138 -3.39 -13.66 5.85
C THR A 138 -2.16 -14.02 5.05
N VAL A 139 -1.36 -13.04 4.60
CA VAL A 139 -0.09 -13.28 3.92
C VAL A 139 0.84 -14.14 4.78
N LEU A 140 1.01 -13.77 6.06
CA LEU A 140 1.89 -14.49 7.00
C LEU A 140 1.41 -15.92 7.31
N SER A 141 0.11 -16.11 7.42
CA SER A 141 -0.47 -17.43 7.74
C SER A 141 -0.50 -18.37 6.54
N THR A 142 -0.75 -17.84 5.34
CA THR A 142 -0.82 -18.65 4.11
C THR A 142 0.54 -19.00 3.53
N ALA A 143 1.58 -18.23 3.85
CA ALA A 143 2.92 -18.44 3.32
C ALA A 143 3.43 -19.86 3.53
N ALA A 144 3.20 -20.46 4.70
CA ALA A 144 3.62 -21.82 5.04
C ALA A 144 2.96 -22.92 4.19
N PHE A 145 1.85 -22.61 3.53
CA PHE A 145 1.07 -23.56 2.72
C PHE A 145 1.21 -23.35 1.22
N ARG A 146 2.04 -22.41 0.81
CA ARG A 146 2.29 -22.07 -0.58
C ARG A 146 3.66 -22.53 -1.02
N SER A 147 3.75 -22.99 -2.26
CA SER A 147 5.04 -23.35 -2.87
C SER A 147 5.91 -22.13 -3.11
N SER A 148 7.23 -22.32 -3.09
CA SER A 148 8.21 -21.27 -3.41
C SER A 148 7.91 -20.65 -4.78
N GLY A 149 8.00 -19.33 -4.85
CA GLY A 149 7.66 -18.55 -6.04
C GLY A 149 6.17 -18.20 -6.19
N SER A 150 5.31 -18.63 -5.26
CA SER A 150 3.91 -18.24 -5.27
C SER A 150 3.71 -16.76 -4.94
N LEU A 151 2.77 -16.12 -5.63
CA LEU A 151 2.28 -14.79 -5.28
C LEU A 151 1.34 -14.90 -4.08
N LEU A 152 1.69 -14.26 -2.98
CA LEU A 152 0.90 -14.27 -1.74
C LEU A 152 -0.09 -13.11 -1.66
N TRP A 153 0.32 -11.96 -2.18
CA TRP A 153 -0.48 -10.75 -2.21
C TRP A 153 0.02 -9.81 -3.32
N GLN A 154 -0.88 -9.08 -3.91
CA GLN A 154 -0.57 -8.09 -4.95
C GLN A 154 -1.29 -6.78 -4.65
N PRO A 155 -0.59 -5.63 -4.71
CA PRO A 155 -1.24 -4.33 -4.61
C PRO A 155 -2.14 -4.06 -5.82
N LEU A 156 -3.05 -3.11 -5.66
CA LEU A 156 -3.79 -2.58 -6.81
C LEU A 156 -2.83 -2.05 -7.88
N PRO A 157 -3.18 -2.16 -9.18
CA PRO A 157 -2.41 -1.54 -10.25
C PRO A 157 -2.06 -0.08 -9.95
N ALA A 158 -0.89 0.38 -10.41
CA ALA A 158 -0.38 1.71 -10.06
C ALA A 158 -1.34 2.85 -10.42
N TYR A 159 -2.04 2.74 -11.56
CA TYR A 159 -3.01 3.73 -12.00
C TYR A 159 -4.26 3.77 -11.10
N ILE A 160 -4.74 2.61 -10.62
CA ILE A 160 -5.86 2.54 -9.67
C ILE A 160 -5.42 3.09 -8.31
N SER A 161 -4.23 2.71 -7.85
CA SER A 161 -3.68 3.23 -6.60
C SER A 161 -3.50 4.75 -6.65
N ALA A 162 -3.06 5.31 -7.79
CA ALA A 162 -2.93 6.75 -7.96
C ALA A 162 -4.29 7.47 -7.87
N ILE A 163 -5.34 6.91 -8.49
CA ILE A 163 -6.71 7.47 -8.40
C ILE A 163 -7.20 7.37 -6.96
N ARG A 164 -7.08 6.20 -6.33
CA ARG A 164 -7.48 5.96 -4.94
C ARG A 164 -6.80 6.94 -3.97
N ASP A 165 -5.52 7.19 -4.16
CA ASP A 165 -4.70 8.02 -3.26
C ASP A 165 -4.88 9.52 -3.53
N THR A 166 -5.52 9.91 -4.64
CA THR A 166 -5.86 11.30 -4.92
C THR A 166 -7.00 11.75 -4.00
N SER A 167 -6.93 12.99 -3.50
CA SER A 167 -8.06 13.58 -2.76
C SER A 167 -9.29 13.60 -3.66
N LEU A 168 -10.42 13.11 -3.14
CA LEU A 168 -11.69 13.14 -3.87
C LEU A 168 -12.38 14.50 -3.79
N ASN A 169 -11.84 15.43 -2.99
CA ASN A 169 -12.37 16.79 -2.92
C ASN A 169 -12.17 17.48 -4.28
N GLY A 170 -13.27 17.74 -4.96
CA GLY A 170 -13.27 18.32 -6.29
C GLY A 170 -13.11 17.34 -7.46
N LEU A 171 -13.06 16.03 -7.20
CA LEU A 171 -13.12 15.01 -8.24
C LEU A 171 -14.60 14.66 -8.50
N GLU A 172 -15.12 15.05 -9.66
CA GLU A 172 -16.51 14.85 -10.02
C GLU A 172 -16.71 13.58 -10.87
N SER A 173 -15.76 13.29 -11.76
CA SER A 173 -15.90 12.19 -12.69
C SER A 173 -14.57 11.55 -13.07
N ILE A 174 -14.64 10.27 -13.43
CA ILE A 174 -13.57 9.51 -14.06
C ILE A 174 -14.02 9.16 -15.47
N VAL A 175 -13.22 9.56 -16.46
CA VAL A 175 -13.51 9.34 -17.88
C VAL A 175 -12.49 8.35 -18.44
N CYS A 176 -12.94 7.33 -19.13
CA CYS A 176 -12.09 6.33 -19.76
C CYS A 176 -12.65 5.96 -21.14
N ASP A 177 -11.77 5.66 -22.09
CA ASP A 177 -12.14 5.20 -23.43
C ASP A 177 -12.10 3.67 -23.57
N ASN A 178 -11.83 2.95 -22.49
CA ASN A 178 -11.86 1.50 -22.40
C ASN A 178 -12.82 1.05 -21.31
N GLU A 179 -13.84 0.29 -21.69
CA GLU A 179 -14.90 -0.17 -20.79
C GLU A 179 -14.39 -1.14 -19.72
N GLU A 180 -13.47 -2.04 -20.07
CA GLU A 180 -12.91 -3.02 -19.13
C GLU A 180 -12.12 -2.32 -18.02
N LEU A 181 -11.26 -1.37 -18.41
CA LEU A 181 -10.48 -0.57 -17.46
C LEU A 181 -11.39 0.33 -16.60
N LEU A 182 -12.45 0.90 -17.18
CA LEU A 182 -13.40 1.71 -16.41
C LEU A 182 -14.10 0.87 -15.34
N ASN A 183 -14.51 -0.34 -15.69
CA ASN A 183 -15.14 -1.27 -14.75
C ASN A 183 -14.15 -1.75 -13.68
N GLU A 184 -12.88 -2.01 -14.04
CA GLU A 184 -11.84 -2.37 -13.08
C GLU A 184 -11.61 -1.24 -12.07
N VAL A 185 -11.47 0.00 -12.53
CA VAL A 185 -11.34 1.19 -11.66
C VAL A 185 -12.54 1.35 -10.76
N LYS A 186 -13.76 1.24 -11.32
CA LYS A 186 -15.00 1.34 -10.55
C LYS A 186 -15.06 0.30 -9.45
N ASN A 187 -14.85 -0.98 -9.75
CA ASN A 187 -14.89 -2.06 -8.77
C ASN A 187 -13.86 -1.84 -7.65
N ALA A 188 -12.63 -1.44 -8.00
CA ALA A 188 -11.60 -1.19 -7.03
C ALA A 188 -11.87 0.04 -6.13
N LEU A 189 -12.55 1.05 -6.65
CA LEU A 189 -12.92 2.24 -5.87
C LEU A 189 -14.20 2.01 -5.06
N ASP A 190 -15.14 1.21 -5.53
CA ASP A 190 -16.35 0.83 -4.79
C ASP A 190 -16.02 -0.01 -3.53
N GLU A 191 -14.92 -0.78 -3.57
CA GLU A 191 -14.36 -1.44 -2.39
C GLU A 191 -13.73 -0.46 -1.40
N CYS A 192 -13.34 0.74 -1.86
CA CYS A 192 -12.76 1.80 -1.04
C CYS A 192 -13.86 2.73 -0.53
N LYS A 193 -14.18 2.68 0.76
CA LYS A 193 -15.12 3.61 1.38
C LYS A 193 -14.71 5.06 1.10
N GLY A 194 -15.67 5.93 0.81
CA GLY A 194 -15.44 7.36 0.56
C GLY A 194 -15.32 7.75 -0.93
N SER A 195 -15.66 6.86 -1.86
CA SER A 195 -15.79 7.16 -3.30
C SER A 195 -17.23 7.51 -3.71
N GLU A 196 -18.12 7.71 -2.74
CA GLU A 196 -19.54 8.03 -2.97
C GLU A 196 -19.69 9.35 -3.74
N GLY A 197 -20.48 9.30 -4.81
CA GLY A 197 -20.75 10.49 -5.64
C GLY A 197 -19.87 10.65 -6.88
N LEU A 198 -18.87 9.78 -7.11
CA LEU A 198 -18.10 9.80 -8.34
C LEU A 198 -18.92 9.30 -9.54
N THR A 199 -18.84 10.03 -10.65
CA THR A 199 -19.44 9.62 -11.91
C THR A 199 -18.39 8.91 -12.78
N TYR A 200 -18.77 7.77 -13.36
CA TYR A 200 -17.91 6.99 -14.27
C TYR A 200 -18.46 7.13 -15.68
N LEU A 201 -17.65 7.67 -16.59
CA LEU A 201 -18.05 8.00 -17.95
C LEU A 201 -17.21 7.22 -18.97
N LEU A 202 -17.87 6.44 -19.82
CA LEU A 202 -17.22 5.82 -20.95
C LEU A 202 -17.21 6.79 -22.15
N TYR A 203 -16.02 7.13 -22.62
CA TYR A 203 -15.81 7.98 -23.78
C TYR A 203 -15.94 7.15 -25.06
N GLN A 204 -16.92 7.43 -25.90
CA GLN A 204 -17.24 6.63 -27.10
C GLN A 204 -17.16 7.39 -28.42
N ASP A 205 -16.67 8.64 -28.43
CA ASP A 205 -16.54 9.41 -29.67
C ASP A 205 -15.34 8.90 -30.49
N SER A 206 -15.64 8.12 -31.54
CA SER A 206 -14.62 7.59 -32.44
C SER A 206 -14.07 8.64 -33.42
N SER A 207 -14.77 9.76 -33.60
CA SER A 207 -14.36 10.84 -34.52
C SER A 207 -13.31 11.77 -33.91
N TYR A 208 -13.32 11.89 -32.57
CA TYR A 208 -12.40 12.76 -31.83
C TYR A 208 -11.76 12.03 -30.65
N PRO A 209 -10.49 11.63 -30.73
CA PRO A 209 -9.85 10.86 -29.66
C PRO A 209 -9.86 11.57 -28.31
N MET A 210 -10.16 10.83 -27.23
CA MET A 210 -10.21 11.33 -25.85
C MET A 210 -8.96 12.13 -25.47
N ARG A 211 -7.77 11.65 -25.85
CA ARG A 211 -6.47 12.33 -25.61
C ARG A 211 -6.42 13.75 -26.14
N LYS A 212 -7.10 14.03 -27.27
CA LYS A 212 -7.22 15.38 -27.85
C LYS A 212 -8.30 16.18 -27.16
N CYS A 213 -9.44 15.56 -26.85
CA CYS A 213 -10.56 16.20 -26.16
C CYS A 213 -10.11 16.81 -24.82
N TYR A 214 -9.33 16.06 -24.04
CA TYR A 214 -8.81 16.50 -22.74
C TYR A 214 -7.39 17.07 -22.79
N ASN A 215 -6.87 17.32 -24.01
CA ASN A 215 -5.53 17.91 -24.21
C ASN A 215 -4.41 17.19 -23.44
N LEU A 216 -4.50 15.85 -23.35
CA LEU A 216 -3.60 15.02 -22.53
C LEU A 216 -2.16 15.09 -23.02
N ASP A 217 -1.93 15.14 -24.35
CA ASP A 217 -0.59 15.21 -24.94
C ASP A 217 0.18 16.44 -24.42
N THR A 218 -0.46 17.61 -24.50
CA THR A 218 0.17 18.87 -24.02
C THR A 218 0.41 18.84 -22.51
N THR A 219 -0.49 18.23 -21.75
CA THR A 219 -0.36 18.09 -20.30
C THR A 219 0.82 17.20 -19.95
N ILE A 220 0.94 16.05 -20.62
CA ILE A 220 2.07 15.11 -20.45
C ILE A 220 3.39 15.77 -20.86
N GLU A 221 3.43 16.44 -22.02
CA GLU A 221 4.63 17.15 -22.48
C GLU A 221 5.06 18.24 -21.48
N LYS A 222 4.13 18.97 -20.89
CA LYS A 222 4.43 19.96 -19.85
C LYS A 222 4.99 19.29 -18.58
N ALA A 223 4.42 18.17 -18.17
CA ALA A 223 4.86 17.41 -16.99
C ALA A 223 6.26 16.79 -17.17
N LEU A 224 6.63 16.42 -18.39
CA LEU A 224 7.93 15.82 -18.72
C LEU A 224 9.06 16.87 -18.91
N LYS A 225 8.76 18.17 -18.90
CA LYS A 225 9.79 19.21 -19.02
C LYS A 225 10.72 19.19 -17.81
N SER A 226 12.02 19.32 -18.07
CA SER A 226 13.06 19.35 -17.02
C SER A 226 13.02 20.63 -16.15
N LYS A 227 12.31 21.67 -16.59
CA LYS A 227 12.11 22.93 -15.84
C LYS A 227 10.63 23.12 -15.55
N VAL A 228 10.28 23.18 -14.27
CA VAL A 228 8.93 23.49 -13.78
C VAL A 228 8.97 24.87 -13.14
N TYR A 229 8.13 25.78 -13.60
CA TYR A 229 7.94 27.07 -12.95
C TYR A 229 6.89 26.89 -11.86
N LEU A 230 7.30 27.09 -10.61
CA LEU A 230 6.39 27.14 -9.47
C LEU A 230 5.73 28.53 -9.47
N SER A 231 4.41 28.55 -9.53
CA SER A 231 3.59 29.76 -9.40
C SER A 231 3.36 30.10 -7.94
#